data_53886b95dd841b388e7f6a0521710107
#
_entry.id   53886b95dd841b388e7f6a0521710107
#
_cell.length_a   1.000
_cell.length_b   1.000
_cell.length_c   1.000
_cell.angle_alpha   90.00
_cell.angle_beta   90.00
_cell.angle_gamma   90.00
#
_symmetry.space_group_name_H-M   'P 1'
#
loop_
_entity.id
_entity.type
_entity.pdbx_description
1 polymer ?
#
loop_
_entity_poly.entity_id
_entity_poly.type
_entity_poly.pdbx_seq_one_letter_code
_entity_poly.pdbx_strand_id
1 'polypeptide(L)'
;MILFVGFLLMEIVMPQISRTALVPYSAEQMYQLVNDVQSYPQFLPGCTGSRILESTPGQMTAAVDVSKAGISKTFTTRNQLTSNQSILMNLVDGPFKKLIGGWKFTPLSQEACRIEFHLDFEFTNKLIELAFGRVFKELAANMVQAFTVRAK
;
A
#
# COMPACT_ATOMS: atom_id res chain seq x y z
N MET A 1 5.43 -10.56 -35.00
CA MET A 1 6.31 -9.39 -34.82
C MET A 1 5.63 -8.28 -34.07
N ILE A 2 4.49 -7.81 -34.53
CA ILE A 2 3.78 -6.72 -33.87
C ILE A 2 3.36 -7.10 -32.44
N LEU A 3 2.85 -8.31 -32.25
CA LEU A 3 2.48 -8.78 -30.92
C LEU A 3 3.66 -8.85 -29.97
N PHE A 4 4.82 -9.25 -30.48
CA PHE A 4 6.02 -9.33 -29.69
C PHE A 4 6.48 -7.94 -29.23
N VAL A 5 6.43 -6.96 -30.14
CA VAL A 5 6.79 -5.58 -29.80
C VAL A 5 5.82 -5.02 -28.76
N GLY A 6 4.52 -5.28 -28.91
CA GLY A 6 3.52 -4.85 -27.94
C GLY A 6 3.76 -5.49 -26.57
N PHE A 7 4.14 -6.75 -26.54
CA PHE A 7 4.44 -7.44 -25.30
C PHE A 7 5.65 -6.81 -24.60
N LEU A 8 6.71 -6.49 -25.34
CA LEU A 8 7.88 -5.82 -24.77
C LEU A 8 7.52 -4.47 -24.17
N LEU A 9 6.68 -3.70 -24.88
CA LEU A 9 6.22 -2.41 -24.35
C LEU A 9 5.44 -2.58 -23.04
N MET A 10 4.65 -3.64 -22.94
CA MET A 10 3.92 -3.92 -21.71
C MET A 10 4.86 -4.29 -20.55
N GLU A 11 5.98 -4.92 -20.82
CA GLU A 11 6.94 -5.30 -19.80
C GLU A 11 7.65 -4.10 -19.19
N ILE A 12 7.74 -2.99 -19.90
CA ILE A 12 8.36 -1.77 -19.36
C ILE A 12 7.35 -0.83 -18.72
N VAL A 13 6.06 -1.21 -18.69
CA VAL A 13 5.04 -0.47 -17.98
C VAL A 13 5.33 -0.56 -16.47
N MET A 14 4.95 0.48 -15.74
CA MET A 14 5.19 0.58 -14.31
C MET A 14 4.79 -0.68 -13.55
N PRO A 15 5.58 -1.06 -12.54
CA PRO A 15 5.19 -2.14 -11.66
C PRO A 15 3.84 -1.87 -11.01
N GLN A 16 3.07 -2.92 -10.90
CA GLN A 16 1.77 -2.88 -10.25
C GLN A 16 1.66 -4.03 -9.28
N ILE A 17 1.01 -3.77 -8.16
CA ILE A 17 0.66 -4.81 -7.20
C ILE A 17 -0.84 -4.75 -7.01
N SER A 18 -1.51 -5.90 -7.11
CA SER A 18 -2.93 -6.04 -6.83
C SER A 18 -3.14 -7.27 -5.98
N ARG A 19 -3.89 -7.11 -4.91
CA ARG A 19 -4.23 -8.20 -3.99
C ARG A 19 -5.68 -8.10 -3.60
N THR A 20 -6.34 -9.23 -3.47
CA THR A 20 -7.73 -9.32 -3.07
C THR A 20 -7.88 -10.45 -2.05
N ALA A 21 -8.70 -10.23 -1.04
CA ALA A 21 -9.01 -11.25 -0.05
C ALA A 21 -10.46 -11.11 0.43
N LEU A 22 -11.07 -12.26 0.71
CA LEU A 22 -12.35 -12.32 1.40
C LEU A 22 -12.04 -12.65 2.85
N VAL A 23 -12.53 -11.83 3.77
CA VAL A 23 -12.18 -11.97 5.18
C VAL A 23 -13.44 -12.02 6.06
N PRO A 24 -13.40 -12.79 7.18
CA PRO A 24 -14.54 -12.90 8.10
C PRO A 24 -14.55 -11.76 9.11
N TYR A 25 -14.41 -10.53 8.63
CA TYR A 25 -14.42 -9.31 9.43
C TYR A 25 -15.17 -8.24 8.65
N SER A 26 -15.82 -7.31 9.37
CA SER A 26 -16.60 -6.25 8.71
C SER A 26 -15.72 -5.30 7.93
N ALA A 27 -16.31 -4.62 6.94
CA ALA A 27 -15.62 -3.56 6.20
C ALA A 27 -15.16 -2.44 7.14
N GLU A 28 -15.97 -2.09 8.12
CA GLU A 28 -15.61 -1.09 9.13
C GLU A 28 -14.36 -1.50 9.91
N GLN A 29 -14.32 -2.74 10.39
CA GLN A 29 -13.18 -3.24 11.14
C GLN A 29 -11.90 -3.22 10.32
N MET A 30 -11.96 -3.69 9.09
CA MET A 30 -10.78 -3.73 8.22
C MET A 30 -10.34 -2.32 7.81
N TYR A 31 -11.28 -1.43 7.51
CA TYR A 31 -10.96 -0.04 7.22
C TYR A 31 -10.22 0.61 8.38
N GLN A 32 -10.71 0.43 9.61
CA GLN A 32 -10.09 1.01 10.80
C GLN A 32 -8.67 0.50 11.00
N LEU A 33 -8.44 -0.81 10.76
CA LEU A 33 -7.10 -1.38 10.87
C LEU A 33 -6.13 -0.77 9.85
N VAL A 34 -6.55 -0.67 8.59
CA VAL A 34 -5.69 -0.12 7.54
C VAL A 34 -5.47 1.37 7.74
N ASN A 35 -6.45 2.09 8.26
CA ASN A 35 -6.33 3.52 8.51
C ASN A 35 -5.53 3.85 9.78
N ASP A 36 -5.26 2.85 10.63
CA ASP A 36 -4.47 3.03 11.85
C ASP A 36 -2.98 2.94 11.54
N VAL A 37 -2.48 3.94 10.82
CA VAL A 37 -1.11 3.99 10.33
C VAL A 37 -0.09 3.93 11.47
N GLN A 38 -0.40 4.53 12.62
CA GLN A 38 0.53 4.57 13.74
C GLN A 38 0.86 3.19 14.31
N SER A 39 -0.01 2.21 14.09
CA SER A 39 0.19 0.85 14.58
C SER A 39 0.98 -0.03 13.61
N TYR A 40 1.27 0.43 12.41
CA TYR A 40 1.93 -0.37 11.37
C TYR A 40 3.24 -1.04 11.84
N PRO A 41 4.13 -0.37 12.57
CA PRO A 41 5.38 -1.01 12.99
C PRO A 41 5.18 -2.21 13.91
N GLN A 42 4.01 -2.34 14.53
CA GLN A 42 3.73 -3.44 15.45
C GLN A 42 3.54 -4.78 14.74
N PHE A 43 3.14 -4.77 13.47
CA PHE A 43 2.76 -6.02 12.81
C PHE A 43 3.12 -6.09 11.32
N LEU A 44 3.40 -4.97 10.67
CA LEU A 44 3.68 -4.97 9.22
C LEU A 44 5.15 -5.22 8.98
N PRO A 45 5.53 -6.40 8.44
CA PRO A 45 6.94 -6.71 8.22
C PRO A 45 7.61 -5.70 7.31
N GLY A 46 8.77 -5.22 7.73
CA GLY A 46 9.52 -4.20 6.99
C GLY A 46 9.19 -2.76 7.37
N CYS A 47 8.10 -2.54 8.08
CA CYS A 47 7.75 -1.20 8.57
C CYS A 47 8.41 -0.98 9.93
N THR A 48 9.33 -0.03 10.01
CA THR A 48 10.09 0.26 11.22
C THR A 48 9.63 1.52 11.93
N GLY A 49 8.83 2.33 11.27
CA GLY A 49 8.26 3.54 11.85
C GLY A 49 7.11 4.05 11.00
N SER A 50 6.23 4.80 11.63
CA SER A 50 5.13 5.45 10.93
C SER A 50 4.61 6.62 11.76
N ARG A 51 4.03 7.61 11.08
CA ARG A 51 3.49 8.77 11.76
C ARG A 51 2.48 9.48 10.88
N ILE A 52 1.53 10.14 11.54
CA ILE A 52 0.53 10.97 10.88
C ILE A 52 1.03 12.41 10.93
N LEU A 53 1.19 13.02 9.76
CA LEU A 53 1.68 14.40 9.64
C LEU A 53 0.54 15.41 9.65
N GLU A 54 -0.59 15.04 9.05
CA GLU A 54 -1.80 15.85 8.98
C GLU A 54 -3.01 14.96 8.97
N SER A 55 -4.09 15.38 9.59
CA SER A 55 -5.33 14.61 9.60
C SER A 55 -6.54 15.52 9.69
N THR A 56 -7.47 15.30 8.76
CA THR A 56 -8.81 15.90 8.74
C THR A 56 -9.81 14.79 8.54
N PRO A 57 -11.12 15.03 8.67
CA PRO A 57 -12.10 13.95 8.54
C PRO A 57 -12.05 13.17 7.21
N GLY A 58 -11.70 13.84 6.11
CA GLY A 58 -11.67 13.20 4.79
C GLY A 58 -10.28 12.96 4.23
N GLN A 59 -9.21 13.30 4.96
CA GLN A 59 -7.87 13.24 4.42
C GLN A 59 -6.83 13.07 5.50
N MET A 60 -5.82 12.26 5.21
CA MET A 60 -4.68 12.05 6.10
C MET A 60 -3.38 12.08 5.29
N THR A 61 -2.37 12.74 5.82
CA THR A 61 -1.02 12.64 5.27
C THR A 61 -0.18 11.86 6.27
N ALA A 62 0.44 10.79 5.82
CA ALA A 62 1.17 9.88 6.67
C ALA A 62 2.51 9.49 6.06
N ALA A 63 3.49 9.25 6.92
CA ALA A 63 4.82 8.80 6.53
C ALA A 63 5.06 7.41 7.07
N VAL A 64 5.69 6.56 6.26
CA VAL A 64 6.02 5.17 6.61
C VAL A 64 7.50 4.94 6.33
N ASP A 65 8.19 4.42 7.33
CA ASP A 65 9.60 4.05 7.22
C ASP A 65 9.69 2.56 6.93
N VAL A 66 10.41 2.21 5.87
CA VAL A 66 10.60 0.82 5.45
C VAL A 66 12.09 0.51 5.53
N SER A 67 12.43 -0.57 6.21
CA SER A 67 13.83 -0.95 6.39
C SER A 67 13.98 -2.45 6.40
N LYS A 68 15.02 -2.94 5.71
CA LYS A 68 15.40 -4.33 5.71
C LYS A 68 16.82 -4.47 5.20
N ALA A 69 17.61 -5.31 5.88
CA ALA A 69 18.99 -5.63 5.45
C ALA A 69 19.85 -4.39 5.25
N GLY A 70 19.73 -3.41 6.14
CA GLY A 70 20.54 -2.19 6.09
C GLY A 70 20.03 -1.10 5.13
N ILE A 71 18.98 -1.38 4.40
CA ILE A 71 18.34 -0.41 3.49
C ILE A 71 17.14 0.19 4.18
N SER A 72 17.09 1.53 4.23
CA SER A 72 16.00 2.25 4.88
C SER A 72 15.56 3.43 4.04
N LYS A 73 14.26 3.54 3.84
CA LYS A 73 13.64 4.65 3.10
C LYS A 73 12.31 5.03 3.75
N THR A 74 11.98 6.31 3.63
CA THR A 74 10.70 6.84 4.10
C THR A 74 9.90 7.32 2.90
N PHE A 75 8.61 7.00 2.88
CA PHE A 75 7.71 7.57 1.88
C PHE A 75 6.48 8.14 2.56
N THR A 76 5.97 9.22 2.00
CA THR A 76 4.83 9.96 2.52
C THR A 76 3.72 9.97 1.48
N THR A 77 2.51 9.66 1.90
CA THR A 77 1.34 9.68 1.03
C THR A 77 0.26 10.56 1.61
N ARG A 78 -0.54 11.15 0.71
CA ARG A 78 -1.78 11.82 1.08
C ARG A 78 -2.92 10.86 0.76
N ASN A 79 -3.67 10.53 1.78
CA ASN A 79 -4.73 9.53 1.70
C ASN A 79 -6.09 10.20 1.75
N GLN A 80 -6.89 9.98 0.70
CA GLN A 80 -8.29 10.42 0.69
C GLN A 80 -9.13 9.31 1.31
N LEU A 81 -9.91 9.67 2.32
CA LEU A 81 -10.63 8.72 3.16
C LEU A 81 -12.13 8.78 2.87
N THR A 82 -12.70 7.65 2.48
CA THR A 82 -14.14 7.47 2.43
C THR A 82 -14.47 6.41 3.47
N SER A 83 -15.06 6.84 4.57
CA SER A 83 -15.22 6.02 5.78
C SER A 83 -15.80 4.65 5.47
N ASN A 84 -15.11 3.60 5.92
CA ASN A 84 -15.47 2.20 5.76
C ASN A 84 -15.56 1.71 4.31
N GLN A 85 -15.14 2.51 3.33
CA GLN A 85 -15.26 2.16 1.92
C GLN A 85 -13.93 2.15 1.19
N SER A 86 -13.11 3.20 1.33
CA SER A 86 -11.87 3.27 0.57
C SER A 86 -10.85 4.22 1.18
N ILE A 87 -9.59 3.95 0.84
CA ILE A 87 -8.46 4.82 1.15
C ILE A 87 -7.66 4.96 -0.14
N LEU A 88 -7.66 6.15 -0.74
CA LEU A 88 -6.92 6.42 -1.97
C LEU A 88 -5.63 7.15 -1.63
N MET A 89 -4.50 6.63 -2.10
CA MET A 89 -3.17 7.12 -1.75
C MET A 89 -2.49 7.77 -2.92
N ASN A 90 -1.89 8.94 -2.67
CA ASN A 90 -1.05 9.64 -3.64
C ASN A 90 0.26 10.03 -2.99
N LEU A 91 1.34 9.92 -3.75
CA LEU A 91 2.67 10.27 -3.27
C LEU A 91 2.77 11.75 -2.95
N VAL A 92 3.36 12.05 -1.78
CA VAL A 92 3.79 13.40 -1.41
C VAL A 92 5.30 13.49 -1.48
N ASP A 93 6.00 12.47 -0.94
CA ASP A 93 7.47 12.43 -0.91
C ASP A 93 7.94 10.99 -0.79
N GLY A 94 9.12 10.72 -1.34
CA GLY A 94 9.71 9.38 -1.26
C GLY A 94 10.55 9.05 -2.48
N PRO A 95 11.12 7.83 -2.51
CA PRO A 95 12.03 7.41 -3.57
C PRO A 95 11.31 6.98 -4.85
N PHE A 96 10.23 7.66 -5.19
CA PHE A 96 9.39 7.31 -6.34
C PHE A 96 9.18 8.51 -7.25
N LYS A 97 9.09 8.26 -8.56
CA LYS A 97 8.54 9.22 -9.51
C LYS A 97 7.04 9.25 -9.42
N LYS A 98 6.45 8.09 -9.12
CA LYS A 98 5.00 7.94 -9.05
C LYS A 98 4.67 6.86 -8.03
N LEU A 99 3.64 7.12 -7.26
CA LEU A 99 3.04 6.14 -6.36
C LEU A 99 1.58 6.53 -6.19
N ILE A 100 0.69 5.69 -6.69
CA ILE A 100 -0.75 5.91 -6.60
C ILE A 100 -1.46 4.58 -6.47
N GLY A 101 -2.50 4.56 -5.68
CA GLY A 101 -3.29 3.36 -5.48
C GLY A 101 -4.20 3.47 -4.29
N GLY A 102 -4.49 2.36 -3.66
CA GLY A 102 -5.31 2.40 -2.46
C GLY A 102 -6.01 1.11 -2.13
N TRP A 103 -6.93 1.24 -1.23
CA TRP A 103 -7.71 0.17 -0.64
C TRP A 103 -9.18 0.37 -0.92
N LYS A 104 -9.88 -0.74 -1.16
CA LYS A 104 -11.33 -0.75 -1.27
C LYS A 104 -11.88 -1.86 -0.38
N PHE A 105 -12.92 -1.53 0.37
CA PHE A 105 -13.56 -2.43 1.32
C PHE A 105 -15.02 -2.59 0.90
N THR A 106 -15.39 -3.79 0.46
CA THR A 106 -16.75 -4.08 -0.01
C THR A 106 -17.44 -5.01 0.97
N PRO A 107 -18.51 -4.56 1.65
CA PRO A 107 -19.23 -5.44 2.57
C PRO A 107 -19.87 -6.60 1.82
N LEU A 108 -19.72 -7.80 2.36
CA LEU A 108 -20.41 -9.01 1.89
C LEU A 108 -21.55 -9.36 2.84
N SER A 109 -21.37 -9.01 4.11
CA SER A 109 -22.35 -9.14 5.17
C SER A 109 -21.93 -8.19 6.30
N GLN A 110 -22.62 -8.23 7.43
CA GLN A 110 -22.21 -7.44 8.59
C GLN A 110 -20.90 -7.90 9.21
N GLU A 111 -20.49 -9.14 8.91
CA GLU A 111 -19.32 -9.76 9.54
C GLU A 111 -18.26 -10.20 8.53
N ALA A 112 -18.42 -9.85 7.26
CA ALA A 112 -17.46 -10.23 6.24
C ALA A 112 -17.34 -9.16 5.17
N CYS A 113 -16.16 -9.04 4.58
CA CYS A 113 -15.94 -8.11 3.49
C CYS A 113 -14.91 -8.62 2.50
N ARG A 114 -14.89 -7.97 1.34
CA ARG A 114 -13.82 -8.15 0.36
C ARG A 114 -12.89 -6.95 0.48
N ILE A 115 -11.59 -7.24 0.61
CA ILE A 115 -10.54 -6.23 0.61
C ILE A 115 -9.85 -6.27 -0.73
N GLU A 116 -9.66 -5.10 -1.34
CA GLU A 116 -8.89 -4.96 -2.57
C GLU A 116 -7.80 -3.92 -2.34
N PHE A 117 -6.58 -4.26 -2.66
CA PHE A 117 -5.42 -3.38 -2.59
C PHE A 117 -4.78 -3.31 -3.97
N HIS A 118 -4.56 -2.09 -4.45
CA HIS A 118 -3.91 -1.86 -5.73
C HIS A 118 -2.90 -0.74 -5.59
N LEU A 119 -1.73 -0.92 -6.20
CA LEU A 119 -0.67 0.07 -6.14
C LEU A 119 0.09 0.10 -7.46
N ASP A 120 0.16 1.27 -8.08
CA ASP A 120 1.00 1.58 -9.23
C ASP A 120 2.16 2.43 -8.75
N PHE A 121 3.39 2.06 -9.11
CA PHE A 121 4.55 2.80 -8.65
C PHE A 121 5.71 2.74 -9.64
N GLU A 122 6.58 3.75 -9.56
CA GLU A 122 7.79 3.83 -10.33
C GLU A 122 8.85 4.48 -9.45
N PHE A 123 10.02 3.86 -9.36
CA PHE A 123 11.11 4.40 -8.54
C PHE A 123 11.77 5.59 -9.22
N THR A 124 12.44 6.44 -8.42
CA THR A 124 13.07 7.66 -8.90
C THR A 124 14.10 7.38 -10.00
N ASN A 125 14.88 6.29 -9.85
CA ASN A 125 15.88 5.88 -10.83
C ASN A 125 16.23 4.41 -10.64
N LYS A 126 17.08 3.90 -11.54
CA LYS A 126 17.45 2.49 -11.55
C LYS A 126 18.25 2.07 -10.31
N LEU A 127 19.07 2.96 -9.78
CA LEU A 127 19.84 2.67 -8.58
C LEU A 127 18.93 2.46 -7.36
N ILE A 128 17.94 3.33 -7.20
CA ILE A 128 16.96 3.20 -6.12
C ILE A 128 16.16 1.92 -6.30
N GLU A 129 15.74 1.61 -7.53
CA GLU A 129 15.02 0.38 -7.81
C GLU A 129 15.83 -0.85 -7.43
N LEU A 130 17.11 -0.89 -7.78
CA LEU A 130 17.98 -2.02 -7.43
C LEU A 130 18.21 -2.14 -5.93
N ALA A 131 18.37 -1.01 -5.25
CA ALA A 131 18.69 -1.03 -3.82
C ALA A 131 17.44 -1.25 -2.94
N PHE A 132 16.31 -0.69 -3.31
CA PHE A 132 15.11 -0.65 -2.46
C PHE A 132 13.93 -1.42 -3.03
N GLY A 133 13.90 -1.65 -4.34
CA GLY A 133 12.73 -2.19 -5.01
C GLY A 133 12.21 -3.50 -4.43
N ARG A 134 13.11 -4.42 -4.13
CA ARG A 134 12.73 -5.72 -3.57
C ARG A 134 12.08 -5.58 -2.19
N VAL A 135 12.67 -4.74 -1.35
CA VAL A 135 12.16 -4.50 0.01
C VAL A 135 10.74 -3.92 -0.06
N PHE A 136 10.56 -2.91 -0.90
CA PHE A 136 9.25 -2.28 -1.07
C PHE A 136 8.22 -3.23 -1.66
N LYS A 137 8.59 -4.00 -2.68
CA LYS A 137 7.68 -4.95 -3.32
C LYS A 137 7.22 -6.04 -2.34
N GLU A 138 8.13 -6.53 -1.51
CA GLU A 138 7.77 -7.51 -0.49
C GLU A 138 6.78 -6.93 0.52
N LEU A 139 7.03 -5.72 1.00
CA LEU A 139 6.13 -5.06 1.93
C LEU A 139 4.74 -4.92 1.31
N ALA A 140 4.66 -4.35 0.12
CA ALA A 140 3.38 -4.10 -0.55
C ALA A 140 2.63 -5.40 -0.86
N ALA A 141 3.35 -6.43 -1.32
CA ALA A 141 2.73 -7.71 -1.67
C ALA A 141 2.15 -8.43 -0.45
N ASN A 142 2.67 -8.19 0.74
CA ASN A 142 2.26 -8.87 1.97
C ASN A 142 1.27 -8.07 2.82
N MET A 143 0.90 -6.87 2.40
CA MET A 143 0.06 -5.99 3.22
C MET A 143 -1.31 -6.61 3.53
N VAL A 144 -2.02 -7.11 2.52
CA VAL A 144 -3.35 -7.69 2.73
C VAL A 144 -3.30 -8.82 3.75
N GLN A 145 -2.31 -9.70 3.62
CA GLN A 145 -2.15 -10.80 4.55
C GLN A 145 -1.84 -10.32 5.96
N ALA A 146 -0.94 -9.34 6.09
CA ALA A 146 -0.57 -8.79 7.39
C ALA A 146 -1.78 -8.18 8.12
N PHE A 147 -2.60 -7.42 7.40
CA PHE A 147 -3.80 -6.84 7.99
C PHE A 147 -4.83 -7.91 8.34
N THR A 148 -4.96 -8.93 7.52
CA THR A 148 -5.88 -10.05 7.81
C THR A 148 -5.47 -10.79 9.07
N VAL A 149 -4.18 -11.04 9.25
CA VAL A 149 -3.67 -11.67 10.48
C VAL A 149 -3.87 -10.75 11.68
N ARG A 150 -3.62 -9.46 11.52
CA ARG A 150 -3.80 -8.48 12.60
C ARG A 150 -5.25 -8.41 13.08
N ALA A 151 -6.21 -8.61 12.18
CA ALA A 151 -7.63 -8.53 12.50
C ALA A 151 -8.11 -9.63 13.46
N LYS A 152 -7.35 -10.71 13.59
CA LYS A 152 -7.68 -11.75 14.57
C LYS A 152 -7.56 -11.20 16.01
#